data_c028a0485baba57e71b11bb39359e22d
#
_entry.id   c028a0485baba57e71b11bb39359e22d
#
_cell.length_a   1.000
_cell.length_b   1.000
_cell.length_c   1.000
_cell.angle_alpha   90.00
_cell.angle_beta   90.00
_cell.angle_gamma   90.00
#
_symmetry.space_group_name_H-M   'P 1'
#
loop_
_entity.id
_entity.type
_entity.pdbx_description
1 polymer ?
#
loop_
_entity_poly.entity_id
_entity_poly.type
_entity_poly.pdbx_seq_one_letter_code
_entity_poly.pdbx_strand_id
1 'polypeptide(L)'
;VEAQYSITMDDSQENKTYLSYNRVVGDTLDEMLYQAFDVLDYALVSSPGAPVKQALIDAGIGDDVYGSYDAGILQPVFSFVAKNANASQADEFESIIENTLKEVVKTGINKEALLAGINSSEFKFREADFGQFPKGLLFGLNCLDSWLFDDMKPFIHLECLGTFAKLRKDVDTDYFEKLIQEYLLDNTHGSSVTVKPKR
;
A
#
# COMPACT_ATOMS: atom_id res chain seq x y z
N VAL A 1 16.53 4.26 7.78
CA VAL A 1 17.55 4.33 6.70
C VAL A 1 17.53 5.71 6.09
N GLU A 2 18.72 6.32 5.86
CA GLU A 2 18.83 7.60 5.16
C GLU A 2 19.46 7.41 3.79
N ALA A 3 18.88 8.05 2.77
CA ALA A 3 19.40 8.13 1.42
C ALA A 3 19.40 9.58 0.93
N GLN A 4 20.09 9.85 -0.18
CA GLN A 4 20.19 11.18 -0.75
C GLN A 4 19.96 11.13 -2.26
N TYR A 5 19.39 12.21 -2.81
CA TYR A 5 19.28 12.42 -4.25
C TYR A 5 19.77 13.80 -4.63
N SER A 6 20.31 13.93 -5.84
CA SER A 6 20.90 15.19 -6.31
C SER A 6 19.82 16.20 -6.70
N ILE A 7 20.03 17.47 -6.30
CA ILE A 7 19.27 18.62 -6.76
C ILE A 7 20.22 19.66 -7.36
N THR A 8 19.68 20.64 -8.09
CA THR A 8 20.49 21.73 -8.63
C THR A 8 20.93 22.71 -7.53
N MET A 9 21.97 23.50 -7.81
CA MET A 9 22.50 24.47 -6.85
C MET A 9 21.50 25.56 -6.48
N ASP A 10 20.57 25.87 -7.38
CA ASP A 10 19.55 26.91 -7.23
C ASP A 10 18.29 26.39 -6.52
N ASP A 11 18.15 25.07 -6.35
CA ASP A 11 17.00 24.46 -5.69
C ASP A 11 17.06 24.62 -4.17
N SER A 12 15.89 24.89 -3.54
CA SER A 12 15.76 24.79 -2.09
C SER A 12 15.87 23.33 -1.63
N GLN A 13 16.40 23.10 -0.45
CA GLN A 13 16.37 21.80 0.20
C GLN A 13 15.13 21.59 1.09
N GLU A 14 14.41 22.68 1.39
CA GLU A 14 13.18 22.63 2.21
C GLU A 14 12.03 22.04 1.41
N ASN A 15 11.21 21.25 2.08
CA ASN A 15 10.03 20.59 1.51
C ASN A 15 10.36 19.76 0.26
N LYS A 16 11.48 19.01 0.29
CA LYS A 16 11.91 18.13 -0.81
C LYS A 16 12.36 16.75 -0.32
N THR A 17 12.08 16.42 0.91
CA THR A 17 12.36 15.09 1.47
C THR A 17 11.22 14.14 1.17
N TYR A 18 11.55 12.90 0.83
CA TYR A 18 10.61 11.80 0.79
C TYR A 18 10.74 11.00 2.08
N LEU A 19 9.61 10.72 2.72
CA LEU A 19 9.52 9.84 3.89
C LEU A 19 8.73 8.61 3.49
N SER A 20 9.21 7.42 3.84
CA SER A 20 8.44 6.20 3.64
C SER A 20 8.52 5.27 4.84
N TYR A 21 7.36 4.68 5.16
CA TYR A 21 7.20 3.65 6.18
C TYR A 21 6.79 2.36 5.47
N ASN A 22 7.64 1.35 5.53
CA ASN A 22 7.55 0.16 4.71
C ASN A 22 7.43 -1.09 5.58
N ARG A 23 6.54 -2.01 5.22
CA ARG A 23 6.37 -3.32 5.85
C ARG A 23 6.33 -4.42 4.81
N VAL A 24 7.03 -5.50 5.08
CA VAL A 24 6.89 -6.73 4.31
C VAL A 24 5.60 -7.43 4.73
N VAL A 25 4.71 -7.73 3.78
CA VAL A 25 3.35 -8.18 4.08
C VAL A 25 3.07 -9.55 3.46
N GLY A 26 3.52 -10.58 4.13
CA GLY A 26 3.23 -11.96 3.76
C GLY A 26 4.03 -12.47 2.56
N ASP A 27 3.37 -13.23 1.70
CA ASP A 27 3.93 -13.93 0.55
C ASP A 27 3.02 -13.73 -0.66
N THR A 28 3.59 -13.44 -1.83
CA THR A 28 2.84 -13.26 -3.06
C THR A 28 2.07 -14.51 -3.51
N LEU A 29 2.42 -15.68 -3.01
CA LEU A 29 1.70 -16.94 -3.28
C LEU A 29 0.42 -17.12 -2.45
N ASP A 30 0.13 -16.19 -1.53
CA ASP A 30 -1.15 -16.12 -0.81
C ASP A 30 -2.13 -15.21 -1.56
N GLU A 31 -3.09 -15.84 -2.25
CA GLU A 31 -4.09 -15.14 -3.07
C GLU A 31 -4.97 -14.17 -2.27
N MET A 32 -5.25 -14.49 -1.00
CA MET A 32 -6.06 -13.62 -0.15
C MET A 32 -5.30 -12.39 0.26
N LEU A 33 -4.06 -12.54 0.74
CA LEU A 33 -3.21 -11.41 1.13
C LEU A 33 -2.89 -10.52 -0.06
N TYR A 34 -2.58 -11.11 -1.23
CA TYR A 34 -2.29 -10.37 -2.46
C TYR A 34 -3.40 -9.37 -2.81
N GLN A 35 -4.66 -9.79 -2.77
CA GLN A 35 -5.79 -8.91 -3.07
C GLN A 35 -6.19 -8.03 -1.87
N ALA A 36 -6.05 -8.53 -0.65
CA ALA A 36 -6.45 -7.79 0.55
C ALA A 36 -5.61 -6.53 0.78
N PHE A 37 -4.31 -6.58 0.49
CA PHE A 37 -3.44 -5.41 0.64
C PHE A 37 -3.66 -4.36 -0.45
N ASP A 38 -4.09 -4.72 -1.67
CA ASP A 38 -4.55 -3.75 -2.67
C ASP A 38 -5.81 -3.01 -2.19
N VAL A 39 -6.76 -3.75 -1.57
CA VAL A 39 -7.95 -3.17 -0.95
C VAL A 39 -7.62 -2.29 0.24
N LEU A 40 -6.65 -2.70 1.09
CA LEU A 40 -6.18 -1.90 2.23
C LEU A 40 -5.48 -0.62 1.78
N ASP A 41 -4.69 -0.65 0.70
CA ASP A 41 -4.12 0.58 0.13
C ASP A 41 -5.22 1.58 -0.21
N TYR A 42 -6.26 1.11 -0.91
CA TYR A 42 -7.40 1.97 -1.24
C TYR A 42 -8.07 2.52 0.01
N ALA A 43 -8.39 1.69 0.99
CA ALA A 43 -9.15 2.09 2.16
C ALA A 43 -8.37 2.98 3.15
N LEU A 44 -7.05 2.76 3.29
CA LEU A 44 -6.21 3.48 4.24
C LEU A 44 -5.61 4.78 3.69
N VAL A 45 -5.37 4.84 2.36
CA VAL A 45 -4.60 5.94 1.75
C VAL A 45 -5.26 6.53 0.51
N SER A 46 -5.75 5.72 -0.43
CA SER A 46 -6.10 6.19 -1.77
C SER A 46 -7.54 6.70 -1.89
N SER A 47 -8.45 6.25 -1.02
CA SER A 47 -9.86 6.69 -1.03
C SER A 47 -10.02 8.13 -0.53
N PRO A 48 -11.09 8.85 -0.95
CA PRO A 48 -11.41 10.14 -0.37
C PRO A 48 -11.63 10.06 1.14
N GLY A 49 -10.92 10.88 1.91
CA GLY A 49 -10.98 10.88 3.37
C GLY A 49 -10.34 9.65 4.04
N ALA A 50 -9.45 8.96 3.33
CA ALA A 50 -8.70 7.83 3.86
C ALA A 50 -7.93 8.20 5.13
N PRO A 51 -7.99 7.41 6.20
CA PRO A 51 -7.59 7.82 7.54
C PRO A 51 -6.11 8.19 7.63
N VAL A 52 -5.21 7.41 7.04
CA VAL A 52 -3.75 7.69 7.12
C VAL A 52 -3.39 8.91 6.29
N LYS A 53 -3.91 9.02 5.07
CA LYS A 53 -3.69 10.20 4.22
C LYS A 53 -4.19 11.47 4.90
N GLN A 54 -5.41 11.44 5.44
CA GLN A 54 -6.01 12.61 6.09
C GLN A 54 -5.20 13.04 7.32
N ALA A 55 -4.81 12.09 8.17
CA ALA A 55 -4.03 12.39 9.38
C ALA A 55 -2.67 13.04 9.06
N LEU A 56 -1.99 12.57 8.01
CA LEU A 56 -0.71 13.13 7.58
C LEU A 56 -0.87 14.53 6.96
N ILE A 57 -1.93 14.75 6.16
CA ILE A 57 -2.25 16.06 5.59
C ILE A 57 -2.59 17.07 6.69
N ASP A 58 -3.42 16.68 7.65
CA ASP A 58 -3.84 17.55 8.77
C ASP A 58 -2.65 17.95 9.66
N ALA A 59 -1.63 17.08 9.76
CA ALA A 59 -0.38 17.37 10.44
C ALA A 59 0.62 18.19 9.59
N GLY A 60 0.31 18.48 8.33
CA GLY A 60 1.20 19.23 7.43
C GLY A 60 2.45 18.43 7.02
N ILE A 61 2.36 17.10 6.95
CA ILE A 61 3.48 16.25 6.55
C ILE A 61 3.43 15.98 5.05
N GLY A 62 4.33 16.64 4.32
CA GLY A 62 4.41 16.57 2.88
C GLY A 62 3.28 17.29 2.14
N ASP A 63 3.46 17.46 0.84
CA ASP A 63 2.45 18.03 -0.05
C ASP A 63 1.54 16.97 -0.66
N ASP A 64 2.03 15.72 -0.74
CA ASP A 64 1.29 14.58 -1.25
C ASP A 64 1.62 13.34 -0.44
N VAL A 65 0.57 12.56 -0.16
CA VAL A 65 0.64 11.27 0.56
C VAL A 65 -0.03 10.21 -0.29
N TYR A 66 0.68 9.12 -0.50
CA TYR A 66 0.16 7.97 -1.24
C TYR A 66 0.63 6.65 -0.63
N GLY A 67 -0.13 5.59 -0.92
CA GLY A 67 0.25 4.22 -0.65
C GLY A 67 1.00 3.61 -1.83
N SER A 68 1.77 2.58 -1.56
CA SER A 68 2.39 1.75 -2.59
C SER A 68 2.39 0.30 -2.11
N TYR A 69 1.82 -0.57 -2.92
CA TYR A 69 1.84 -2.00 -2.68
C TYR A 69 2.59 -2.69 -3.82
N ASP A 70 3.83 -3.12 -3.54
CA ASP A 70 4.65 -3.88 -4.49
C ASP A 70 4.43 -5.37 -4.26
N ALA A 71 3.52 -5.94 -5.03
CA ALA A 71 3.09 -7.33 -4.95
C ALA A 71 3.86 -8.26 -5.91
N GLY A 72 4.65 -7.71 -6.86
CA GLY A 72 5.36 -8.47 -7.90
C GLY A 72 6.66 -9.14 -7.43
N ILE A 73 6.90 -9.22 -6.13
CA ILE A 73 8.07 -9.87 -5.51
C ILE A 73 7.61 -10.91 -4.49
N LEU A 74 8.47 -11.92 -4.21
CA LEU A 74 8.10 -13.04 -3.32
C LEU A 74 7.55 -12.58 -1.97
N GLN A 75 8.16 -11.59 -1.38
CA GLN A 75 7.70 -10.96 -0.14
C GLN A 75 7.21 -9.53 -0.44
N PRO A 76 5.91 -9.36 -0.69
CA PRO A 76 5.33 -8.06 -1.01
C PRO A 76 5.64 -6.99 0.03
N VAL A 77 5.79 -5.75 -0.43
CA VAL A 77 6.03 -4.60 0.44
C VAL A 77 4.87 -3.63 0.35
N PHE A 78 4.33 -3.30 1.52
CA PHE A 78 3.34 -2.25 1.68
C PHE A 78 4.00 -0.99 2.25
N SER A 79 3.76 0.15 1.63
CA SER A 79 4.43 1.41 1.98
C SER A 79 3.44 2.57 2.10
N PHE A 80 3.66 3.40 3.12
CA PHE A 80 3.09 4.75 3.18
C PHE A 80 4.20 5.74 2.81
N VAL A 81 3.91 6.67 1.91
CA VAL A 81 4.91 7.61 1.39
C VAL A 81 4.39 9.03 1.50
N ALA A 82 5.18 9.92 2.10
CA ALA A 82 4.97 11.35 2.06
C ALA A 82 6.04 12.01 1.17
N LYS A 83 5.59 12.78 0.19
CA LYS A 83 6.43 13.52 -0.75
C LYS A 83 6.49 14.99 -0.35
N ASN A 84 7.63 15.62 -0.58
CA ASN A 84 7.86 17.02 -0.29
C ASN A 84 7.70 17.37 1.19
N ALA A 85 8.12 16.47 2.08
CA ALA A 85 8.21 16.68 3.52
C ALA A 85 9.58 17.29 3.91
N ASN A 86 9.80 17.45 5.20
CA ASN A 86 11.09 17.78 5.78
C ASN A 86 11.66 16.59 6.56
N ALA A 87 12.99 16.46 6.57
CA ALA A 87 13.65 15.35 7.27
C ALA A 87 13.38 15.35 8.79
N SER A 88 13.13 16.51 9.39
CA SER A 88 12.77 16.66 10.80
C SER A 88 11.38 16.09 11.15
N GLN A 89 10.55 15.80 10.15
CA GLN A 89 9.21 15.25 10.34
C GLN A 89 9.17 13.71 10.35
N ALA A 90 10.34 13.04 10.23
CA ALA A 90 10.39 11.58 10.09
C ALA A 90 9.76 10.84 11.28
N ASP A 91 10.09 11.21 12.52
CA ASP A 91 9.55 10.55 13.72
C ASP A 91 8.05 10.84 13.90
N GLU A 92 7.61 12.05 13.56
CA GLU A 92 6.21 12.43 13.59
C GLU A 92 5.39 11.66 12.54
N PHE A 93 5.94 11.54 11.34
CA PHE A 93 5.35 10.75 10.24
C PHE A 93 5.07 9.30 10.66
N GLU A 94 6.06 8.62 11.23
CA GLU A 94 5.90 7.25 11.73
C GLU A 94 4.85 7.17 12.85
N SER A 95 4.95 8.09 13.82
CA SER A 95 4.03 8.12 14.96
C SER A 95 2.58 8.33 14.55
N ILE A 96 2.32 9.20 13.56
CA ILE A 96 0.97 9.43 13.03
C ILE A 96 0.44 8.18 12.35
N ILE A 97 1.23 7.52 11.50
CA ILE A 97 0.81 6.28 10.82
C ILE A 97 0.45 5.22 11.85
N GLU A 98 1.34 4.92 12.80
CA GLU A 98 1.09 3.89 13.81
C GLU A 98 -0.14 4.20 14.69
N ASN A 99 -0.28 5.45 15.14
CA ASN A 99 -1.42 5.83 15.96
C ASN A 99 -2.74 5.77 15.18
N THR A 100 -2.72 6.17 13.91
CA THR A 100 -3.90 6.07 13.03
C THR A 100 -4.28 4.62 12.79
N LEU A 101 -3.31 3.75 12.49
CA LEU A 101 -3.56 2.32 12.31
C LEU A 101 -4.11 1.67 13.59
N LYS A 102 -3.56 2.00 14.78
CA LYS A 102 -4.07 1.54 16.08
C LYS A 102 -5.52 1.97 16.31
N GLU A 103 -5.85 3.21 15.95
CA GLU A 103 -7.23 3.70 16.08
C GLU A 103 -8.17 3.00 15.09
N VAL A 104 -7.74 2.78 13.84
CA VAL A 104 -8.51 2.01 12.85
C VAL A 104 -8.78 0.58 13.33
N VAL A 105 -7.79 -0.10 13.87
CA VAL A 105 -7.97 -1.46 14.44
C VAL A 105 -8.98 -1.46 15.58
N LYS A 106 -8.96 -0.44 16.43
CA LYS A 106 -9.84 -0.33 17.59
C LYS A 106 -11.28 0.05 17.25
N THR A 107 -11.48 0.96 16.29
CA THR A 107 -12.79 1.52 15.92
C THR A 107 -13.47 0.79 14.78
N GLY A 108 -12.71 -0.01 14.05
CA GLY A 108 -13.10 -0.64 12.77
C GLY A 108 -12.74 0.24 11.57
N ILE A 109 -12.37 -0.43 10.49
CA ILE A 109 -12.11 0.21 9.19
C ILE A 109 -13.44 0.57 8.49
N ASN A 110 -13.43 1.61 7.68
CA ASN A 110 -14.61 2.02 6.92
C ASN A 110 -15.00 0.94 5.90
N LYS A 111 -16.13 0.27 6.14
CA LYS A 111 -16.66 -0.82 5.31
C LYS A 111 -17.00 -0.37 3.89
N GLU A 112 -17.50 0.86 3.72
CA GLU A 112 -17.81 1.40 2.39
C GLU A 112 -16.54 1.59 1.56
N ALA A 113 -15.45 2.04 2.20
CA ALA A 113 -14.15 2.17 1.56
C ALA A 113 -13.56 0.80 1.16
N LEU A 114 -13.68 -0.23 2.03
CA LEU A 114 -13.29 -1.59 1.70
C LEU A 114 -14.08 -2.14 0.50
N LEU A 115 -15.40 -2.01 0.53
CA LEU A 115 -16.26 -2.45 -0.58
C LEU A 115 -15.96 -1.70 -1.88
N ALA A 116 -15.68 -0.40 -1.80
CA ALA A 116 -15.29 0.39 -2.97
C ALA A 116 -13.94 -0.06 -3.53
N GLY A 117 -12.96 -0.37 -2.67
CA GLY A 117 -11.67 -0.94 -3.06
C GLY A 117 -11.84 -2.28 -3.78
N ILE A 118 -12.58 -3.23 -3.17
CA ILE A 118 -12.88 -4.53 -3.77
C ILE A 118 -13.57 -4.36 -5.13
N ASN A 119 -14.58 -3.50 -5.22
CA ASN A 119 -15.30 -3.25 -6.47
C ASN A 119 -14.40 -2.65 -7.54
N SER A 120 -13.53 -1.71 -7.17
CA SER A 120 -12.58 -1.09 -8.10
C SER A 120 -11.59 -2.11 -8.67
N SER A 121 -10.99 -2.94 -7.81
CA SER A 121 -10.02 -3.95 -8.21
C SER A 121 -10.69 -5.05 -9.06
N GLU A 122 -11.86 -5.55 -8.66
CA GLU A 122 -12.62 -6.52 -9.46
C GLU A 122 -13.07 -5.95 -10.81
N PHE A 123 -13.52 -4.68 -10.86
CA PHE A 123 -13.91 -4.02 -12.09
C PHE A 123 -12.73 -3.90 -13.06
N LYS A 124 -11.59 -3.38 -12.58
CA LYS A 124 -10.35 -3.29 -13.37
C LYS A 124 -9.96 -4.64 -13.97
N PHE A 125 -10.07 -5.71 -13.16
CA PHE A 125 -9.74 -7.06 -13.60
C PHE A 125 -10.72 -7.58 -14.66
N ARG A 126 -12.04 -7.44 -14.46
CA ARG A 126 -13.09 -7.92 -15.37
C ARG A 126 -13.08 -7.20 -16.71
N GLU A 127 -12.95 -5.89 -16.68
CA GLU A 127 -12.94 -5.06 -17.90
C GLU A 127 -11.56 -5.08 -18.58
N ALA A 128 -10.53 -5.60 -17.89
CA ALA A 128 -9.14 -5.49 -18.30
C ALA A 128 -8.80 -4.04 -18.68
N ASP A 129 -9.24 -3.09 -17.84
CA ASP A 129 -8.98 -1.67 -18.01
C ASP A 129 -7.59 -1.33 -17.45
N PHE A 130 -6.61 -1.51 -18.31
CA PHE A 130 -5.20 -1.23 -18.02
C PHE A 130 -4.71 0.04 -18.72
N GLY A 131 -5.64 0.95 -19.06
CA GLY A 131 -5.35 2.17 -19.77
C GLY A 131 -4.71 1.91 -21.15
N GLN A 132 -3.51 2.44 -21.38
CA GLN A 132 -2.81 2.32 -22.66
C GLN A 132 -1.99 1.03 -22.82
N PHE A 133 -1.89 0.21 -21.78
CA PHE A 133 -1.09 -1.00 -21.84
C PHE A 133 -1.85 -2.16 -22.52
N PRO A 134 -1.17 -2.98 -23.35
CA PRO A 134 -1.76 -4.16 -23.95
C PRO A 134 -2.24 -5.15 -22.87
N LYS A 135 -3.50 -5.61 -22.97
CA LYS A 135 -4.11 -6.53 -21.99
C LYS A 135 -3.28 -7.78 -21.75
N GLY A 136 -2.79 -8.40 -22.84
CA GLY A 136 -1.97 -9.61 -22.74
C GLY A 136 -0.63 -9.40 -22.02
N LEU A 137 -0.05 -8.19 -22.12
CA LEU A 137 1.17 -7.86 -21.39
C LEU A 137 0.90 -7.84 -19.88
N LEU A 138 -0.16 -7.15 -19.42
CA LEU A 138 -0.45 -7.04 -17.99
C LEU A 138 -0.90 -8.37 -17.40
N PHE A 139 -1.73 -9.14 -18.10
CA PHE A 139 -2.04 -10.50 -17.65
C PHE A 139 -0.78 -11.40 -17.60
N GLY A 140 0.13 -11.26 -18.56
CA GLY A 140 1.42 -11.96 -18.53
C GLY A 140 2.29 -11.58 -17.33
N LEU A 141 2.33 -10.28 -16.98
CA LEU A 141 3.05 -9.81 -15.79
C LEU A 141 2.40 -10.34 -14.51
N ASN A 142 1.08 -10.31 -14.40
CA ASN A 142 0.39 -10.88 -13.25
C ASN A 142 0.63 -12.38 -13.07
N CYS A 143 0.81 -13.13 -14.16
CA CYS A 143 1.24 -14.53 -14.06
C CYS A 143 2.64 -14.65 -13.46
N LEU A 144 3.55 -13.73 -13.80
CA LEU A 144 4.93 -13.76 -13.29
C LEU A 144 4.99 -13.48 -11.78
N ASP A 145 4.05 -12.75 -11.20
CA ASP A 145 4.01 -12.44 -9.77
C ASP A 145 3.94 -13.71 -8.88
N SER A 146 3.48 -14.82 -9.44
CA SER A 146 3.48 -16.12 -8.76
C SER A 146 4.37 -17.15 -9.45
N TRP A 147 4.36 -17.22 -10.79
CA TRP A 147 5.06 -18.24 -11.55
C TRP A 147 6.59 -18.21 -11.37
N LEU A 148 7.17 -17.03 -11.14
CA LEU A 148 8.59 -16.90 -10.86
C LEU A 148 9.02 -17.61 -9.56
N PHE A 149 8.10 -17.86 -8.65
CA PHE A 149 8.35 -18.39 -7.32
C PHE A 149 7.80 -19.81 -7.11
N ASP A 150 6.78 -20.21 -7.90
CA ASP A 150 6.20 -21.54 -7.86
C ASP A 150 5.70 -21.94 -9.25
N ASP A 151 6.41 -22.88 -9.89
CA ASP A 151 6.08 -23.41 -11.22
C ASP A 151 4.66 -24.01 -11.32
N MET A 152 4.09 -24.44 -10.19
CA MET A 152 2.76 -25.04 -10.12
C MET A 152 1.63 -24.00 -9.96
N LYS A 153 1.97 -22.71 -9.80
CA LYS A 153 1.01 -21.63 -9.54
C LYS A 153 1.05 -20.48 -10.55
N PRO A 154 1.07 -20.74 -11.88
CA PRO A 154 1.21 -19.68 -12.86
C PRO A 154 0.01 -18.75 -12.99
N PHE A 155 -1.19 -19.16 -12.54
CA PHE A 155 -2.45 -18.46 -12.80
C PHE A 155 -3.23 -18.01 -11.57
N ILE A 156 -2.66 -18.17 -10.36
CA ILE A 156 -3.42 -17.89 -9.12
C ILE A 156 -3.92 -16.45 -9.05
N HIS A 157 -3.16 -15.49 -9.60
CA HIS A 157 -3.57 -14.08 -9.63
C HIS A 157 -4.53 -13.74 -10.77
N LEU A 158 -4.71 -14.63 -11.74
CA LEU A 158 -5.75 -14.52 -12.77
C LEU A 158 -7.07 -15.19 -12.34
N GLU A 159 -7.05 -16.10 -11.38
CA GLU A 159 -8.23 -16.81 -10.89
C GLU A 159 -8.87 -16.12 -9.66
N CYS A 160 -8.69 -14.80 -9.55
CA CYS A 160 -8.99 -13.99 -8.35
C CYS A 160 -10.49 -13.69 -8.10
N LEU A 161 -11.42 -14.07 -8.99
CA LEU A 161 -12.84 -13.74 -8.77
C LEU A 161 -13.43 -14.39 -7.51
N GLY A 162 -12.99 -15.60 -7.19
CA GLY A 162 -13.36 -16.28 -5.95
C GLY A 162 -12.82 -15.57 -4.71
N THR A 163 -11.64 -14.98 -4.82
CA THR A 163 -10.97 -14.21 -3.78
C THR A 163 -11.74 -12.92 -3.47
N PHE A 164 -12.16 -12.18 -4.48
CA PHE A 164 -13.02 -10.99 -4.28
C PHE A 164 -14.35 -11.32 -3.60
N ALA A 165 -14.95 -12.48 -3.94
CA ALA A 165 -16.19 -12.91 -3.29
C ALA A 165 -15.99 -13.27 -1.81
N LYS A 166 -14.82 -13.80 -1.43
CA LYS A 166 -14.45 -14.04 -0.02
C LYS A 166 -14.20 -12.71 0.70
N LEU A 167 -13.36 -11.83 0.13
CA LEU A 167 -13.06 -10.53 0.73
C LEU A 167 -14.33 -9.70 1.01
N ARG A 168 -15.36 -9.77 0.13
CA ARG A 168 -16.66 -9.10 0.41
C ARG A 168 -17.35 -9.63 1.65
N LYS A 169 -17.27 -10.93 1.94
CA LYS A 169 -17.83 -11.50 3.16
C LYS A 169 -17.02 -11.09 4.38
N ASP A 170 -15.71 -11.00 4.20
CA ASP A 170 -14.78 -10.66 5.28
C ASP A 170 -14.85 -9.19 5.69
N VAL A 171 -15.46 -8.30 4.87
CA VAL A 171 -15.76 -6.90 5.25
C VAL A 171 -16.67 -6.81 6.50
N ASP A 172 -17.50 -7.82 6.73
CA ASP A 172 -18.39 -7.86 7.90
C ASP A 172 -17.77 -8.54 9.12
N THR A 173 -16.50 -8.91 9.03
CA THR A 173 -15.71 -9.52 10.10
C THR A 173 -14.59 -8.56 10.54
N ASP A 174 -13.70 -9.03 11.41
CA ASP A 174 -12.48 -8.33 11.83
C ASP A 174 -11.23 -8.71 10.99
N TYR A 175 -11.44 -9.26 9.79
CA TYR A 175 -10.36 -9.76 8.93
C TYR A 175 -9.34 -8.68 8.56
N PHE A 176 -9.82 -7.53 8.08
CA PHE A 176 -8.94 -6.44 7.65
C PHE A 176 -8.22 -5.77 8.82
N GLU A 177 -8.89 -5.63 9.96
CA GLU A 177 -8.28 -5.13 11.19
C GLU A 177 -7.18 -6.06 11.69
N LYS A 178 -7.37 -7.38 11.60
CA LYS A 178 -6.33 -8.37 11.92
C LYS A 178 -5.13 -8.28 10.99
N LEU A 179 -5.34 -8.06 9.69
CA LEU A 179 -4.23 -7.85 8.76
C LEU A 179 -3.43 -6.59 9.11
N ILE A 180 -4.11 -5.49 9.46
CA ILE A 180 -3.43 -4.26 9.91
C ILE A 180 -2.63 -4.54 11.18
N GLN A 181 -3.23 -5.20 12.16
CA GLN A 181 -2.56 -5.53 13.42
C GLN A 181 -1.33 -6.40 13.18
N GLU A 182 -1.49 -7.51 12.47
CA GLU A 182 -0.44 -8.51 12.27
C GLU A 182 0.70 -8.00 11.37
N TYR A 183 0.35 -7.42 10.22
CA TYR A 183 1.34 -7.10 9.19
C TYR A 183 1.86 -5.66 9.21
N LEU A 184 1.10 -4.70 9.74
CA LEU A 184 1.52 -3.30 9.75
C LEU A 184 1.95 -2.80 11.13
N LEU A 185 1.36 -3.31 12.22
CA LEU A 185 1.66 -2.88 13.59
C LEU A 185 2.61 -3.80 14.33
N ASP A 186 2.31 -5.10 14.41
CA ASP A 186 3.12 -6.08 15.18
C ASP A 186 4.32 -6.59 14.40
N ASN A 187 4.34 -6.38 13.10
CA ASN A 187 5.40 -6.83 12.22
C ASN A 187 6.66 -5.96 12.34
N THR A 188 7.76 -6.59 12.70
CA THR A 188 9.09 -5.93 12.80
C THR A 188 9.88 -5.99 11.48
N HIS A 189 9.41 -6.74 10.48
CA HIS A 189 10.06 -6.83 9.17
C HIS A 189 9.69 -5.63 8.30
N GLY A 190 10.40 -4.56 8.48
CA GLY A 190 10.15 -3.31 7.75
C GLY A 190 11.28 -2.32 7.88
N SER A 191 11.07 -1.17 7.29
CA SER A 191 12.03 -0.07 7.33
C SER A 191 11.32 1.28 7.24
N SER A 192 11.92 2.28 7.86
CA SER A 192 11.61 3.68 7.60
C SER A 192 12.74 4.30 6.81
N VAL A 193 12.41 4.95 5.70
CA VAL A 193 13.41 5.53 4.81
C VAL A 193 13.16 7.03 4.65
N THR A 194 14.23 7.80 4.83
CA THR A 194 14.26 9.25 4.61
C THR A 194 15.19 9.55 3.44
N VAL A 195 14.64 10.03 2.33
CA VAL A 195 15.42 10.39 1.14
C VAL A 195 15.54 11.91 1.08
N LYS A 196 16.75 12.42 1.36
CA LYS A 196 17.04 13.86 1.49
C LYS A 196 17.59 14.44 0.19
N PRO A 197 17.22 15.69 -0.18
CA PRO A 197 17.89 16.38 -1.27
C PRO A 197 19.34 16.72 -0.89
N LYS A 198 20.25 16.58 -1.86
CA LYS A 198 21.67 16.93 -1.72
C LYS A 198 22.11 17.74 -2.93
N ARG A 199 22.82 18.87 -2.68
CA ARG A 199 23.52 19.67 -3.69
C ARG A 199 24.88 19.10 -4.02
#